data_dcb2407bf022c9ea668dec43be07051a
#
_entry.id   dcb2407bf022c9ea668dec43be07051a
#
_cell.length_a   1.000
_cell.length_b   1.000
_cell.length_c   1.000
_cell.angle_alpha   90.00
_cell.angle_beta   90.00
_cell.angle_gamma   90.00
#
_symmetry.space_group_name_H-M   'P 1'
#
loop_
_entity.id
_entity.type
_entity.pdbx_description
1 polymer ?
#
loop_
_entity_poly.entity_id
_entity_poly.type
_entity_poly.pdbx_seq_one_letter_code
_entity_poly.pdbx_strand_id
1 'polypeptide(L)'
;MKSTDSWSTEYYHPLGDRDPLYITRVAPGKDRIRLEWLPDTSVPPPYRVFFRQRSDGDWQSAPAGETGIDLKGLAENCDYEFYVSDGHRSSQPGLARTGEVPGTVVNYLHPEDPKYAFSGQHLCSPSLLRLPDGTCLASCDLFDGGAPQNLTLIFRSQDGGRTWHHLTELFPCFWGTLFFHQNKVWMLATSTEYGDVLIGCSEDGGKTFCTPTVLGRGAGQRMNKGWHKSSNPVLLSGGRLWASVDYGSHKKGGFMSTLLSALADADLLDPASWVFTDPLPYSPAWTGAVAGDDRGFSEGNAVEAPDGTVCNLLRYSTDRGTPAYGKIPILTADAANPERQLQFRQFADFPGNLSKFDIKRDPVTGVYVSLCSRITDPEHMLARNVLALAMSEDLVHWRVACDVLDYAKEDPAKVGFQYVSLAFDGDDLIFLSRTAFNRAQNFHDNNYLTFHRIPAFRERFAPKIQKKEIQP
;
A
#
# COMPACT_ATOMS: atom_id res chain seq x y z
N MET A 1 8.25 -31.91 2.56
CA MET A 1 8.35 -30.99 3.69
C MET A 1 8.78 -29.66 3.11
N LYS A 2 7.92 -28.63 3.16
CA LYS A 2 8.37 -27.29 2.83
C LYS A 2 9.29 -26.80 3.95
N SER A 3 10.34 -26.11 3.56
CA SER A 3 11.33 -25.57 4.48
C SER A 3 10.64 -24.68 5.53
N THR A 4 10.96 -24.89 6.81
CA THR A 4 10.59 -23.96 7.89
C THR A 4 11.28 -22.59 7.75
N ASP A 5 12.10 -22.42 6.71
CA ASP A 5 12.95 -21.26 6.44
C ASP A 5 12.32 -20.31 5.42
N SER A 6 11.00 -20.21 5.37
CA SER A 6 10.28 -19.32 4.44
C SER A 6 9.30 -18.43 5.19
N TRP A 7 9.23 -17.14 4.80
CA TRP A 7 8.23 -16.21 5.32
C TRP A 7 6.81 -16.61 4.89
N SER A 8 6.68 -17.20 3.72
CA SER A 8 5.42 -17.70 3.15
C SER A 8 5.15 -19.15 3.55
N THR A 9 5.17 -19.49 4.82
CA THR A 9 4.97 -20.87 5.23
C THR A 9 3.48 -21.23 5.30
N GLU A 10 3.10 -22.37 4.73
CA GLU A 10 1.76 -22.95 4.89
C GLU A 10 1.42 -23.25 6.35
N TYR A 11 2.42 -23.40 7.21
CA TYR A 11 2.28 -23.64 8.65
C TYR A 11 1.55 -22.52 9.41
N TYR A 12 1.61 -21.31 8.91
CA TYR A 12 1.02 -20.13 9.56
C TYR A 12 -0.18 -19.59 8.82
N HIS A 13 -0.67 -20.29 7.77
CA HIS A 13 -1.90 -19.89 7.15
C HIS A 13 -3.03 -20.15 8.13
N PRO A 14 -3.65 -19.12 8.70
CA PRO A 14 -4.61 -19.31 9.82
C PRO A 14 -5.91 -19.96 9.37
N LEU A 15 -6.11 -20.18 8.08
CA LEU A 15 -7.24 -20.95 7.54
C LEU A 15 -6.99 -22.48 7.68
N GLY A 16 -5.97 -22.88 8.44
CA GLY A 16 -5.67 -24.28 8.67
C GLY A 16 -5.15 -25.00 7.44
N ASP A 17 -5.43 -26.27 7.32
CA ASP A 17 -5.19 -27.02 6.08
C ASP A 17 -5.86 -26.25 4.95
N ARG A 18 -5.05 -25.60 4.09
CA ARG A 18 -5.56 -24.86 2.95
C ARG A 18 -6.57 -25.75 2.27
N ASP A 19 -7.81 -25.32 2.33
CA ASP A 19 -8.87 -26.00 1.62
C ASP A 19 -8.40 -26.11 0.17
N PRO A 20 -8.23 -27.31 -0.39
CA PRO A 20 -7.93 -27.43 -1.79
C PRO A 20 -8.96 -26.59 -2.56
N LEU A 21 -8.55 -25.87 -3.57
CA LEU A 21 -9.38 -24.91 -4.30
C LEU A 21 -9.55 -23.53 -3.58
N TYR A 22 -8.68 -23.20 -2.64
CA TYR A 22 -8.68 -21.89 -2.00
C TYR A 22 -8.67 -20.75 -3.04
N ILE A 23 -9.72 -19.90 -3.00
CA ILE A 23 -9.83 -18.75 -3.91
C ILE A 23 -8.87 -17.67 -3.46
N THR A 24 -7.83 -17.43 -4.26
CA THR A 24 -6.75 -16.50 -3.96
C THR A 24 -7.04 -15.08 -4.39
N ARG A 25 -7.84 -14.90 -5.46
CA ARG A 25 -8.11 -13.59 -6.04
C ARG A 25 -9.54 -13.49 -6.56
N VAL A 26 -10.14 -12.33 -6.33
CA VAL A 26 -11.43 -11.93 -6.89
C VAL A 26 -11.25 -10.57 -7.56
N ALA A 27 -11.68 -10.42 -8.80
CA ALA A 27 -11.63 -9.15 -9.51
C ALA A 27 -12.94 -8.94 -10.31
N PRO A 28 -13.92 -8.27 -9.70
CA PRO A 28 -15.14 -7.90 -10.38
C PRO A 28 -14.91 -6.75 -11.36
N GLY A 29 -15.70 -6.72 -12.41
CA GLY A 29 -15.82 -5.64 -13.38
C GLY A 29 -17.28 -5.29 -13.61
N LYS A 30 -17.57 -4.52 -14.66
CA LYS A 30 -18.92 -4.03 -14.96
C LYS A 30 -19.95 -5.16 -14.96
N ASP A 31 -19.74 -6.20 -15.77
CA ASP A 31 -20.64 -7.31 -16.05
C ASP A 31 -19.94 -8.67 -15.95
N ARG A 32 -18.86 -8.74 -15.20
CA ARG A 32 -18.01 -9.93 -15.08
C ARG A 32 -17.38 -10.04 -13.69
N ILE A 33 -16.93 -11.27 -13.36
CA ILE A 33 -16.10 -11.55 -12.18
C ILE A 33 -14.97 -12.51 -12.61
N ARG A 34 -13.74 -12.07 -12.46
CA ARG A 34 -12.56 -12.94 -12.58
C ARG A 34 -12.27 -13.57 -11.24
N LEU A 35 -12.15 -14.92 -11.23
CA LEU A 35 -11.76 -15.70 -10.05
C LEU A 35 -10.46 -16.44 -10.33
N GLU A 36 -9.60 -16.52 -9.32
CA GLU A 36 -8.41 -17.36 -9.33
C GLU A 36 -8.35 -18.17 -8.02
N TRP A 37 -7.81 -19.39 -8.10
CA TRP A 37 -7.68 -20.28 -6.95
C TRP A 37 -6.39 -21.11 -7.05
N LEU A 38 -5.99 -21.71 -5.91
CA LEU A 38 -4.93 -22.72 -5.90
C LEU A 38 -5.57 -24.06 -6.28
N PRO A 39 -5.09 -24.72 -7.36
CA PRO A 39 -5.59 -26.02 -7.74
C PRO A 39 -5.16 -27.09 -6.73
N ASP A 40 -5.96 -28.12 -6.57
CA ASP A 40 -5.53 -29.34 -5.91
C ASP A 40 -4.70 -30.18 -6.88
N THR A 41 -3.40 -30.25 -6.66
CA THR A 41 -2.49 -31.02 -7.53
C THR A 41 -2.74 -32.54 -7.48
N SER A 42 -3.51 -33.04 -6.51
CA SER A 42 -3.87 -34.45 -6.41
C SER A 42 -5.13 -34.82 -7.22
N VAL A 43 -5.88 -33.80 -7.69
CA VAL A 43 -7.11 -34.01 -8.48
C VAL A 43 -7.02 -33.20 -9.76
N PRO A 44 -6.84 -33.83 -10.93
CA PRO A 44 -6.81 -33.11 -12.20
C PRO A 44 -8.18 -32.51 -12.55
N PRO A 45 -8.23 -31.42 -13.37
CA PRO A 45 -9.47 -30.87 -13.89
C PRO A 45 -10.33 -31.96 -14.57
N PRO A 46 -11.66 -31.77 -14.67
CA PRO A 46 -12.30 -30.46 -14.83
C PRO A 46 -12.82 -29.87 -13.53
N TYR A 47 -12.52 -28.57 -13.30
CA TYR A 47 -13.17 -27.77 -12.26
C TYR A 47 -14.45 -27.14 -12.81
N ARG A 48 -15.37 -26.82 -11.90
CA ARG A 48 -16.57 -26.03 -12.17
C ARG A 48 -16.70 -24.92 -11.15
N VAL A 49 -17.09 -23.74 -11.61
CA VAL A 49 -17.51 -22.65 -10.73
C VAL A 49 -19.03 -22.64 -10.69
N PHE A 50 -19.57 -22.68 -9.50
CA PHE A 50 -20.97 -22.47 -9.21
C PHE A 50 -21.13 -21.03 -8.76
N PHE A 51 -22.16 -20.36 -9.29
CA PHE A 51 -22.42 -18.96 -8.98
C PHE A 51 -23.92 -18.67 -9.06
N ARG A 52 -24.36 -17.66 -8.32
CA ARG A 52 -25.73 -17.13 -8.38
C ARG A 52 -25.75 -15.66 -8.01
N GLN A 53 -26.74 -14.94 -8.50
CA GLN A 53 -27.07 -13.62 -7.95
C GLN A 53 -27.64 -13.83 -6.54
N ARG A 54 -27.13 -13.08 -5.56
CA ARG A 54 -27.39 -13.33 -4.13
C ARG A 54 -28.86 -13.18 -3.73
N SER A 55 -29.61 -12.31 -4.41
CA SER A 55 -30.99 -11.99 -4.03
C SER A 55 -32.06 -12.96 -4.53
N ASP A 56 -31.86 -13.62 -5.71
CA ASP A 56 -32.95 -14.30 -6.43
C ASP A 56 -32.52 -15.50 -7.27
N GLY A 57 -31.27 -15.92 -7.23
CA GLY A 57 -30.74 -16.79 -8.25
C GLY A 57 -30.71 -18.27 -7.86
N ASP A 58 -31.17 -19.11 -8.75
CA ASP A 58 -30.77 -20.52 -8.78
C ASP A 58 -29.26 -20.62 -9.08
N TRP A 59 -28.62 -21.65 -8.51
CA TRP A 59 -27.24 -21.93 -8.79
C TRP A 59 -27.03 -22.26 -10.27
N GLN A 60 -26.20 -21.50 -10.92
CA GLN A 60 -25.65 -21.76 -12.25
C GLN A 60 -24.25 -22.36 -12.12
N SER A 61 -23.79 -23.01 -13.17
CA SER A 61 -22.40 -23.50 -13.17
C SER A 61 -21.73 -23.32 -14.53
N ALA A 62 -20.45 -23.03 -14.49
CA ALA A 62 -19.60 -22.91 -15.69
C ALA A 62 -18.37 -23.82 -15.56
N PRO A 63 -17.94 -24.48 -16.67
CA PRO A 63 -16.66 -25.18 -16.69
C PRO A 63 -15.53 -24.17 -16.53
N ALA A 64 -14.50 -24.53 -15.79
CA ALA A 64 -13.40 -23.64 -15.47
C ALA A 64 -12.05 -24.25 -15.85
N GLY A 65 -11.06 -23.39 -16.05
CA GLY A 65 -9.66 -23.79 -16.22
C GLY A 65 -9.05 -24.33 -14.92
N GLU A 66 -7.77 -24.62 -14.95
CA GLU A 66 -7.05 -25.20 -13.82
C GLU A 66 -6.96 -24.24 -12.62
N THR A 67 -6.73 -22.96 -12.88
CA THR A 67 -6.43 -21.97 -11.84
C THR A 67 -7.34 -20.75 -11.84
N GLY A 68 -8.35 -20.69 -12.72
CA GLY A 68 -9.23 -19.52 -12.76
C GLY A 68 -10.29 -19.54 -13.85
N ILE A 69 -11.23 -18.61 -13.75
CA ILE A 69 -12.32 -18.38 -14.70
C ILE A 69 -12.62 -16.88 -14.81
N ASP A 70 -13.15 -16.47 -15.96
CA ASP A 70 -13.77 -15.16 -16.19
C ASP A 70 -15.28 -15.35 -16.43
N LEU A 71 -16.07 -15.21 -15.40
CA LEU A 71 -17.54 -15.25 -15.50
C LEU A 71 -18.01 -13.95 -16.17
N LYS A 72 -18.73 -14.04 -17.28
CA LYS A 72 -19.18 -12.91 -18.10
C LYS A 72 -20.68 -12.90 -18.28
N GLY A 73 -21.23 -11.75 -18.71
CA GLY A 73 -22.67 -11.58 -18.96
C GLY A 73 -23.47 -11.53 -17.66
N LEU A 74 -22.84 -11.12 -16.57
CA LEU A 74 -23.48 -10.93 -15.28
C LEU A 74 -24.28 -9.62 -15.26
N ALA A 75 -25.30 -9.54 -14.45
CA ALA A 75 -26.01 -8.28 -14.22
C ALA A 75 -25.09 -7.27 -13.53
N GLU A 76 -25.15 -6.02 -13.98
CA GLU A 76 -24.34 -4.91 -13.42
C GLU A 76 -24.90 -4.49 -12.05
N ASN A 77 -24.00 -4.04 -11.16
CA ASN A 77 -24.34 -3.54 -9.82
C ASN A 77 -25.07 -4.57 -8.91
N CYS A 78 -24.77 -5.86 -9.12
CA CYS A 78 -25.37 -6.98 -8.39
C CYS A 78 -24.34 -7.73 -7.56
N ASP A 79 -24.76 -8.23 -6.41
CA ASP A 79 -23.95 -9.10 -5.56
C ASP A 79 -24.12 -10.56 -6.02
N TYR A 80 -22.98 -11.25 -6.16
CA TYR A 80 -22.92 -12.66 -6.54
C TYR A 80 -22.24 -13.46 -5.44
N GLU A 81 -22.75 -14.68 -5.25
CA GLU A 81 -22.14 -15.71 -4.43
C GLU A 81 -21.58 -16.80 -5.35
N PHE A 82 -20.41 -17.33 -5.03
CA PHE A 82 -19.73 -18.33 -5.86
C PHE A 82 -18.87 -19.28 -5.03
N TYR A 83 -18.62 -20.46 -5.58
CA TYR A 83 -17.60 -21.40 -5.10
C TYR A 83 -17.05 -22.22 -6.26
N VAL A 84 -15.85 -22.80 -6.06
CA VAL A 84 -15.18 -23.70 -7.01
C VAL A 84 -15.32 -25.12 -6.53
N SER A 85 -15.55 -26.08 -7.42
CA SER A 85 -15.63 -27.51 -7.10
C SER A 85 -14.87 -28.36 -8.14
N ASP A 86 -14.24 -29.43 -7.67
CA ASP A 86 -13.65 -30.50 -8.47
C ASP A 86 -14.62 -31.69 -8.65
N GLY A 87 -15.85 -31.57 -8.14
CA GLY A 87 -16.86 -32.63 -8.14
C GLY A 87 -16.88 -33.47 -6.87
N HIS A 88 -15.83 -33.43 -6.06
CA HIS A 88 -15.72 -34.14 -4.78
C HIS A 88 -15.63 -33.17 -3.60
N ARG A 89 -14.92 -32.06 -3.81
CA ARG A 89 -14.70 -31.01 -2.81
C ARG A 89 -15.09 -29.65 -3.39
N SER A 90 -15.31 -28.69 -2.53
CA SER A 90 -15.64 -27.32 -2.91
C SER A 90 -14.85 -26.34 -2.06
N SER A 91 -14.50 -25.18 -2.65
CA SER A 91 -13.96 -24.07 -1.89
C SER A 91 -14.98 -23.53 -0.89
N GLN A 92 -14.53 -22.74 0.06
CA GLN A 92 -15.42 -21.86 0.80
C GLN A 92 -16.14 -20.92 -0.17
N PRO A 93 -17.43 -20.59 0.06
CA PRO A 93 -18.13 -19.61 -0.75
C PRO A 93 -17.49 -18.22 -0.60
N GLY A 94 -17.42 -17.49 -1.71
CA GLY A 94 -16.99 -16.11 -1.76
C GLY A 94 -18.08 -15.20 -2.28
N LEU A 95 -17.91 -13.90 -2.07
CA LEU A 95 -18.82 -12.86 -2.51
C LEU A 95 -18.11 -11.85 -3.43
N ALA A 96 -18.81 -11.38 -4.45
CA ALA A 96 -18.36 -10.26 -5.26
C ALA A 96 -19.53 -9.42 -5.77
N ARG A 97 -19.28 -8.12 -5.94
CA ARG A 97 -20.21 -7.18 -6.54
C ARG A 97 -19.70 -6.71 -7.89
N THR A 98 -20.51 -6.92 -8.94
CA THR A 98 -20.29 -6.35 -10.27
C THR A 98 -20.51 -4.84 -10.27
N GLY A 99 -19.95 -4.14 -11.27
CA GLY A 99 -20.09 -2.71 -11.47
C GLY A 99 -18.78 -2.09 -11.99
N GLU A 100 -18.88 -0.92 -12.59
CA GLU A 100 -17.71 -0.15 -13.02
C GLU A 100 -16.93 0.35 -11.79
N VAL A 101 -15.61 0.25 -11.87
CA VAL A 101 -14.68 0.73 -10.84
C VAL A 101 -13.53 1.49 -11.54
N PRO A 102 -13.08 2.63 -11.02
CA PRO A 102 -11.94 3.34 -11.60
C PRO A 102 -10.66 2.48 -11.58
N GLY A 103 -9.96 2.43 -12.71
CA GLY A 103 -8.71 1.69 -12.85
C GLY A 103 -8.87 0.20 -13.08
N THR A 104 -7.76 -0.54 -12.99
CA THR A 104 -7.72 -2.00 -13.12
C THR A 104 -7.81 -2.63 -11.72
N VAL A 105 -8.79 -3.52 -11.50
CA VAL A 105 -8.93 -4.22 -10.22
C VAL A 105 -7.80 -5.24 -10.07
N VAL A 106 -6.92 -5.00 -9.10
CA VAL A 106 -5.88 -5.95 -8.69
C VAL A 106 -6.48 -7.03 -7.83
N ASN A 107 -7.22 -6.65 -6.80
CA ASN A 107 -7.97 -7.55 -5.94
C ASN A 107 -9.20 -6.85 -5.36
N TYR A 108 -10.15 -7.66 -4.92
CA TYR A 108 -11.39 -7.22 -4.30
C TYR A 108 -11.73 -8.10 -3.11
N LEU A 109 -12.28 -7.48 -2.08
CA LEU A 109 -12.84 -8.14 -0.93
C LEU A 109 -14.23 -7.55 -0.66
N HIS A 110 -15.26 -8.42 -0.74
CA HIS A 110 -16.61 -7.98 -0.44
C HIS A 110 -16.74 -7.63 1.05
N PRO A 111 -17.40 -6.52 1.43
CA PRO A 111 -17.49 -6.10 2.83
C PRO A 111 -18.15 -7.13 3.78
N GLU A 112 -18.92 -8.05 3.22
CA GLU A 112 -19.58 -9.13 3.98
C GLU A 112 -18.90 -10.50 3.79
N ASP A 113 -17.74 -10.57 3.11
CA ASP A 113 -17.03 -11.83 2.92
C ASP A 113 -16.12 -12.10 4.14
N PRO A 114 -16.35 -13.15 4.93
CA PRO A 114 -15.57 -13.44 6.13
C PRO A 114 -14.23 -14.12 5.85
N LYS A 115 -13.87 -14.34 4.58
CA LYS A 115 -12.73 -15.17 4.16
C LYS A 115 -11.42 -14.87 4.88
N TYR A 116 -11.14 -13.59 5.12
CA TYR A 116 -9.92 -13.13 5.79
C TYR A 116 -10.19 -12.52 7.18
N ALA A 117 -11.36 -12.77 7.76
CA ALA A 117 -11.78 -12.15 9.02
C ALA A 117 -10.79 -12.33 10.18
N PHE A 118 -10.00 -13.42 10.17
CA PHE A 118 -8.94 -13.65 11.15
C PHE A 118 -7.82 -12.59 11.12
N SER A 119 -7.56 -11.98 9.96
CA SER A 119 -6.53 -10.94 9.80
C SER A 119 -7.11 -9.57 9.46
N GLY A 120 -8.29 -9.53 8.86
CA GLY A 120 -8.99 -8.31 8.48
C GLY A 120 -10.00 -8.54 7.37
N GLN A 121 -10.90 -7.57 7.18
CA GLN A 121 -11.97 -7.61 6.17
C GLN A 121 -11.82 -6.55 5.09
N HIS A 122 -10.76 -5.72 5.16
CA HIS A 122 -10.52 -4.61 4.24
C HIS A 122 -9.11 -4.66 3.69
N LEU A 123 -8.93 -4.22 2.44
CA LEU A 123 -7.63 -4.14 1.79
C LEU A 123 -6.93 -2.82 2.18
N CYS A 124 -5.67 -2.85 2.60
CA CYS A 124 -4.95 -1.65 2.97
C CYS A 124 -3.48 -1.65 2.52
N SER A 125 -2.78 -0.56 2.78
CA SER A 125 -1.34 -0.35 2.63
C SER A 125 -0.76 -0.88 1.32
N PRO A 126 -1.25 -0.46 0.15
CA PRO A 126 -0.72 -0.91 -1.12
C PRO A 126 0.76 -0.54 -1.28
N SER A 127 1.56 -1.45 -1.82
CA SER A 127 2.93 -1.19 -2.25
C SER A 127 3.13 -1.67 -3.68
N LEU A 128 3.62 -0.77 -4.54
CA LEU A 128 3.89 -1.02 -5.95
C LEU A 128 5.40 -1.06 -6.19
N LEU A 129 5.86 -2.14 -6.80
CA LEU A 129 7.23 -2.27 -7.27
C LEU A 129 7.24 -2.62 -8.76
N ARG A 130 7.97 -1.84 -9.56
CA ARG A 130 8.28 -2.17 -10.95
C ARG A 130 9.69 -2.72 -11.02
N LEU A 131 9.83 -3.96 -11.50
CA LEU A 131 11.11 -4.63 -11.68
C LEU A 131 11.81 -4.17 -12.97
N PRO A 132 13.14 -4.37 -13.10
CA PRO A 132 13.89 -3.98 -14.29
C PRO A 132 13.39 -4.63 -15.59
N ASP A 133 12.84 -5.83 -15.54
CA ASP A 133 12.25 -6.55 -16.68
C ASP A 133 10.85 -6.05 -17.09
N GLY A 134 10.30 -5.05 -16.39
CA GLY A 134 8.98 -4.49 -16.60
C GLY A 134 7.86 -5.16 -15.82
N THR A 135 8.13 -6.27 -15.14
CA THR A 135 7.16 -6.90 -14.23
C THR A 135 6.76 -5.95 -13.12
N CYS A 136 5.47 -5.85 -12.83
CA CYS A 136 4.96 -5.12 -11.68
C CYS A 136 4.54 -6.10 -10.57
N LEU A 137 4.96 -5.82 -9.35
CA LEU A 137 4.48 -6.46 -8.13
C LEU A 137 3.61 -5.48 -7.35
N ALA A 138 2.49 -5.96 -6.85
CA ALA A 138 1.58 -5.22 -5.98
C ALA A 138 1.39 -6.00 -4.69
N SER A 139 1.52 -5.35 -3.54
CA SER A 139 1.11 -5.93 -2.27
C SER A 139 0.00 -5.13 -1.62
N CYS A 140 -0.79 -5.78 -0.78
CA CYS A 140 -1.72 -5.14 0.14
C CYS A 140 -1.91 -5.99 1.37
N ASP A 141 -2.18 -5.33 2.48
CA ASP A 141 -2.44 -5.97 3.76
C ASP A 141 -3.94 -6.13 4.00
N LEU A 142 -4.30 -6.99 4.93
CA LEU A 142 -5.66 -7.11 5.42
C LEU A 142 -5.82 -6.32 6.73
N PHE A 143 -6.84 -5.50 6.77
CA PHE A 143 -7.09 -4.54 7.84
C PHE A 143 -8.50 -4.71 8.44
N ASP A 144 -8.57 -4.69 9.75
CA ASP A 144 -9.79 -4.48 10.54
C ASP A 144 -9.43 -4.16 11.98
N GLY A 145 -10.07 -3.17 12.54
CA GLY A 145 -9.78 -2.68 13.88
C GLY A 145 -9.89 -3.69 15.03
N GLY A 146 -10.48 -4.84 14.80
CA GLY A 146 -10.62 -5.94 15.77
C GLY A 146 -9.75 -7.15 15.50
N ALA A 147 -9.16 -7.24 14.31
CA ALA A 147 -8.38 -8.40 13.86
C ALA A 147 -6.88 -8.24 14.14
N PRO A 148 -6.09 -9.32 14.09
CA PRO A 148 -4.65 -9.28 14.27
C PRO A 148 -3.88 -8.42 13.27
N GLN A 149 -4.38 -8.23 12.05
CA GLN A 149 -3.74 -7.42 11.00
C GLN A 149 -2.30 -7.88 10.72
N ASN A 150 -2.14 -9.08 10.20
CA ASN A 150 -0.85 -9.72 10.05
C ASN A 150 -0.71 -10.56 8.77
N LEU A 151 -1.52 -10.28 7.75
CA LEU A 151 -1.45 -10.95 6.45
C LEU A 151 -1.29 -9.94 5.32
N THR A 152 -0.27 -10.13 4.49
CA THR A 152 -0.02 -9.38 3.26
C THR A 152 -0.17 -10.29 2.05
N LEU A 153 -0.97 -9.85 1.07
CA LEU A 153 -1.16 -10.51 -0.21
C LEU A 153 -0.25 -9.87 -1.26
N ILE A 154 0.35 -10.68 -2.14
CA ILE A 154 1.21 -10.20 -3.23
C ILE A 154 0.65 -10.66 -4.57
N PHE A 155 0.57 -9.74 -5.52
CA PHE A 155 0.09 -9.93 -6.89
C PHE A 155 1.15 -9.53 -7.90
N ARG A 156 1.07 -10.10 -9.11
CA ARG A 156 1.99 -9.84 -10.22
C ARG A 156 1.24 -9.49 -11.50
N SER A 157 1.79 -8.52 -12.24
CA SER A 157 1.42 -8.19 -13.62
C SER A 157 2.65 -8.21 -14.52
N GLN A 158 2.54 -8.81 -15.70
CA GLN A 158 3.61 -8.88 -16.72
C GLN A 158 3.23 -8.13 -18.01
N ASP A 159 2.13 -7.40 -17.99
CA ASP A 159 1.56 -6.72 -19.17
C ASP A 159 1.30 -5.23 -18.93
N GLY A 160 2.07 -4.63 -18.01
CA GLY A 160 1.99 -3.20 -17.69
C GLY A 160 0.77 -2.84 -16.83
N GLY A 161 0.26 -3.77 -16.01
CA GLY A 161 -0.86 -3.54 -15.09
C GLY A 161 -2.24 -3.79 -15.68
N ARG A 162 -2.33 -4.35 -16.90
CA ARG A 162 -3.61 -4.67 -17.55
C ARG A 162 -4.27 -5.90 -16.93
N THR A 163 -3.46 -6.90 -16.58
CA THR A 163 -3.92 -8.08 -15.85
C THR A 163 -3.04 -8.34 -14.63
N TRP A 164 -3.66 -8.86 -13.59
CA TRP A 164 -3.00 -9.17 -12.33
C TRP A 164 -3.33 -10.60 -11.91
N HIS A 165 -2.36 -11.26 -11.28
CA HIS A 165 -2.49 -12.63 -10.77
C HIS A 165 -1.96 -12.68 -9.35
N HIS A 166 -2.62 -13.48 -8.50
CA HIS A 166 -2.08 -13.78 -7.17
C HIS A 166 -0.72 -14.47 -7.31
N LEU A 167 0.24 -14.07 -6.49
CA LEU A 167 1.59 -14.60 -6.53
C LEU A 167 1.92 -15.39 -5.25
N THR A 168 1.77 -14.77 -4.09
CA THR A 168 2.05 -15.36 -2.78
C THR A 168 1.43 -14.56 -1.64
N GLU A 169 1.55 -15.07 -0.44
CA GLU A 169 1.10 -14.43 0.79
C GLU A 169 2.24 -14.45 1.82
N LEU A 170 2.36 -13.39 2.62
CA LEU A 170 3.32 -13.29 3.71
C LEU A 170 2.60 -13.22 5.05
N PHE A 171 3.00 -14.08 5.99
CA PHE A 171 2.45 -14.15 7.33
C PHE A 171 3.53 -14.57 8.35
N PRO A 172 3.71 -13.83 9.49
CA PRO A 172 3.07 -12.56 9.82
C PRO A 172 3.69 -11.39 9.02
N CYS A 173 2.88 -10.55 8.42
CA CYS A 173 3.33 -9.38 7.66
C CYS A 173 2.22 -8.31 7.61
N PHE A 174 2.60 -7.07 7.87
CA PHE A 174 1.68 -5.92 7.85
C PHE A 174 2.43 -4.62 7.53
N TRP A 175 1.78 -3.65 6.89
CA TRP A 175 2.37 -2.39 6.42
C TRP A 175 3.60 -2.58 5.52
N GLY A 176 3.53 -3.62 4.69
CA GLY A 176 4.63 -4.05 3.83
C GLY A 176 5.02 -3.02 2.77
N THR A 177 6.32 -2.83 2.57
CA THR A 177 6.90 -2.05 1.46
C THR A 177 7.79 -2.96 0.63
N LEU A 178 7.41 -3.15 -0.64
CA LEU A 178 8.24 -3.83 -1.64
C LEU A 178 9.29 -2.86 -2.18
N PHE A 179 10.54 -3.30 -2.29
CA PHE A 179 11.60 -2.56 -2.99
C PHE A 179 12.59 -3.51 -3.67
N PHE A 180 13.29 -3.01 -4.68
CA PHE A 180 14.30 -3.78 -5.42
C PHE A 180 15.68 -3.26 -5.07
N HIS A 181 16.55 -4.15 -4.61
CA HIS A 181 17.91 -3.82 -4.24
C HIS A 181 18.82 -5.05 -4.35
N GLN A 182 20.10 -4.89 -4.73
CA GLN A 182 21.05 -5.98 -4.87
C GLN A 182 20.50 -7.17 -5.68
N ASN A 183 19.77 -6.88 -6.77
CA ASN A 183 19.13 -7.86 -7.65
C ASN A 183 18.11 -8.79 -6.96
N LYS A 184 17.54 -8.37 -5.83
CA LYS A 184 16.51 -9.10 -5.08
C LYS A 184 15.29 -8.20 -4.86
N VAL A 185 14.13 -8.86 -4.69
CA VAL A 185 12.93 -8.20 -4.17
C VAL A 185 12.96 -8.28 -2.66
N TRP A 186 12.81 -7.15 -2.00
CA TRP A 186 12.78 -7.04 -0.55
C TRP A 186 11.40 -6.64 -0.06
N MET A 187 11.05 -7.12 1.13
CA MET A 187 9.88 -6.70 1.89
C MET A 187 10.33 -6.16 3.24
N LEU A 188 10.06 -4.86 3.49
CA LEU A 188 10.21 -4.23 4.80
C LEU A 188 8.81 -4.02 5.39
N ALA A 189 8.52 -4.63 6.54
CA ALA A 189 7.17 -4.68 7.10
C ALA A 189 7.17 -4.61 8.63
N THR A 190 5.98 -4.64 9.23
CA THR A 190 5.82 -5.03 10.63
C THR A 190 5.15 -6.39 10.73
N SER A 191 5.30 -7.09 11.86
CA SER A 191 4.65 -8.38 12.06
C SER A 191 3.14 -8.25 12.24
N THR A 192 2.68 -7.14 12.77
CA THR A 192 1.29 -6.72 12.98
C THR A 192 1.28 -5.23 13.30
N GLU A 193 0.10 -4.63 13.52
CA GLU A 193 -0.02 -3.27 14.03
C GLU A 193 0.76 -3.14 15.35
N TYR A 194 1.75 -2.22 15.41
CA TYR A 194 2.70 -2.03 16.54
C TYR A 194 3.59 -3.25 16.86
N GLY A 195 3.72 -4.17 15.91
CA GLY A 195 4.56 -5.35 16.04
C GLY A 195 6.05 -5.10 15.79
N ASP A 196 6.77 -6.18 15.59
CA ASP A 196 8.20 -6.17 15.26
C ASP A 196 8.42 -5.62 13.85
N VAL A 197 9.50 -4.85 13.63
CA VAL A 197 9.95 -4.48 12.27
C VAL A 197 10.68 -5.66 11.65
N LEU A 198 10.23 -6.07 10.48
CA LEU A 198 10.69 -7.25 9.76
C LEU A 198 11.28 -6.89 8.41
N ILE A 199 12.31 -7.61 8.00
CA ILE A 199 12.85 -7.58 6.64
C ILE A 199 13.09 -8.99 6.13
N GLY A 200 12.81 -9.22 4.86
CA GLY A 200 13.14 -10.46 4.15
C GLY A 200 13.23 -10.23 2.66
N CYS A 201 13.82 -11.17 1.94
CA CYS A 201 14.01 -11.04 0.50
C CYS A 201 13.54 -12.26 -0.28
N SER A 202 13.30 -12.02 -1.56
CA SER A 202 13.00 -12.99 -2.60
C SER A 202 14.04 -12.93 -3.70
N GLU A 203 14.55 -14.09 -4.11
CA GLU A 203 15.50 -14.24 -5.24
C GLU A 203 14.81 -14.73 -6.53
N ASP A 204 13.51 -15.03 -6.46
CA ASP A 204 12.73 -15.62 -7.56
C ASP A 204 11.62 -14.70 -8.08
N GLY A 205 11.80 -13.37 -7.91
CA GLY A 205 10.87 -12.36 -8.40
C GLY A 205 9.60 -12.22 -7.56
N GLY A 206 9.67 -12.50 -6.27
CA GLY A 206 8.57 -12.31 -5.30
C GLY A 206 7.68 -13.53 -5.12
N LYS A 207 8.05 -14.71 -5.65
CA LYS A 207 7.24 -15.94 -5.48
C LYS A 207 7.41 -16.54 -4.09
N THR A 208 8.65 -16.55 -3.60
CA THR A 208 8.98 -17.02 -2.26
C THR A 208 9.87 -16.00 -1.56
N PHE A 209 9.77 -15.91 -0.26
CA PHE A 209 10.60 -15.04 0.57
C PHE A 209 11.30 -15.86 1.65
N CYS A 210 12.54 -15.49 1.97
CA CYS A 210 13.27 -16.09 3.09
C CYS A 210 12.57 -15.78 4.41
N THR A 211 12.90 -16.53 5.46
CA THR A 211 12.50 -16.22 6.84
C THR A 211 12.89 -14.78 7.18
N PRO A 212 11.97 -13.96 7.68
CA PRO A 212 12.26 -12.56 7.95
C PRO A 212 13.18 -12.39 9.14
N THR A 213 14.08 -11.41 9.05
CA THR A 213 14.89 -10.95 10.17
C THR A 213 14.12 -9.87 10.94
N VAL A 214 14.19 -9.92 12.26
CA VAL A 214 13.63 -8.90 13.16
C VAL A 214 14.66 -7.78 13.34
N LEU A 215 14.34 -6.59 12.85
CA LEU A 215 15.19 -5.39 12.97
C LEU A 215 14.90 -4.61 14.27
N GLY A 216 13.66 -4.60 14.72
CA GLY A 216 13.26 -3.91 15.94
C GLY A 216 12.08 -4.61 16.60
N ARG A 217 12.17 -4.86 17.90
CA ARG A 217 11.08 -5.46 18.67
C ARG A 217 9.97 -4.45 18.97
N GLY A 218 8.73 -4.84 18.70
CA GLY A 218 7.53 -4.08 19.01
C GLY A 218 6.74 -4.69 20.16
N ALA A 219 5.60 -4.07 20.48
CA ALA A 219 4.73 -4.55 21.57
C ALA A 219 3.72 -5.61 21.11
N GLY A 220 3.41 -5.66 19.81
CA GLY A 220 2.49 -6.63 19.22
C GLY A 220 1.02 -6.49 19.68
N GLN A 221 0.67 -5.37 20.30
CA GLN A 221 -0.68 -5.11 20.79
C GLN A 221 -1.08 -3.65 20.55
N ARG A 222 -2.22 -3.45 19.91
CA ARG A 222 -2.78 -2.13 19.52
C ARG A 222 -2.89 -1.10 20.65
N MET A 223 -2.98 -1.54 21.89
CA MET A 223 -3.10 -0.66 23.07
C MET A 223 -1.74 -0.24 23.63
N ASN A 224 -0.67 -0.87 23.22
CA ASN A 224 0.69 -0.58 23.68
C ASN A 224 1.45 0.22 22.60
N LYS A 225 2.51 0.89 23.02
CA LYS A 225 3.42 1.57 22.08
C LYS A 225 4.25 0.53 21.31
N GLY A 226 4.41 0.73 20.04
CA GLY A 226 5.20 -0.14 19.19
C GLY A 226 5.54 0.50 17.84
N TRP A 227 6.04 -0.29 16.92
CA TRP A 227 6.43 0.21 15.61
C TRP A 227 5.21 0.39 14.71
N HIS A 228 5.16 1.53 14.07
CA HIS A 228 4.15 1.91 13.12
C HIS A 228 4.82 2.39 11.83
N LYS A 229 4.26 2.04 10.71
CA LYS A 229 4.67 2.55 9.38
C LYS A 229 3.49 2.47 8.42
N SER A 230 3.66 3.01 7.24
CA SER A 230 2.86 2.67 6.07
C SER A 230 3.78 2.17 4.95
N SER A 231 3.22 1.78 3.82
CA SER A 231 3.98 1.32 2.66
C SER A 231 4.67 2.48 1.92
N ASN A 232 5.42 3.30 2.65
CA ASN A 232 6.18 4.42 2.08
C ASN A 232 7.50 3.93 1.45
N PRO A 233 8.03 4.65 0.44
CA PRO A 233 9.22 4.22 -0.29
C PRO A 233 10.46 4.03 0.60
N VAL A 234 11.30 3.09 0.22
CA VAL A 234 12.68 3.01 0.70
C VAL A 234 13.54 3.86 -0.22
N LEU A 235 14.27 4.82 0.35
CA LEU A 235 15.17 5.74 -0.36
C LEU A 235 16.57 5.17 -0.38
N LEU A 236 17.23 5.20 -1.54
CA LEU A 236 18.68 5.05 -1.65
C LEU A 236 19.31 6.44 -1.81
N SER A 237 20.09 6.89 -0.84
CA SER A 237 20.77 8.19 -0.84
C SER A 237 22.08 8.12 -0.08
N GLY A 238 23.14 8.74 -0.59
CA GLY A 238 24.44 8.80 0.04
C GLY A 238 25.06 7.42 0.34
N GLY A 239 24.79 6.40 -0.51
CA GLY A 239 25.26 5.03 -0.29
C GLY A 239 24.54 4.30 0.86
N ARG A 240 23.38 4.79 1.33
CA ARG A 240 22.55 4.16 2.36
C ARG A 240 21.10 4.02 1.90
N LEU A 241 20.46 2.97 2.40
CA LEU A 241 19.00 2.83 2.35
C LEU A 241 18.40 3.53 3.56
N TRP A 242 17.28 4.22 3.33
CA TRP A 242 16.52 4.94 4.37
C TRP A 242 15.03 4.59 4.26
N ALA A 243 14.40 4.32 5.38
CA ALA A 243 12.96 4.07 5.44
C ALA A 243 12.36 4.78 6.67
N SER A 244 11.18 5.37 6.51
CA SER A 244 10.47 5.96 7.64
C SER A 244 9.72 4.89 8.42
N VAL A 245 9.89 4.92 9.72
CA VAL A 245 9.11 4.17 10.71
C VAL A 245 8.79 5.08 11.89
N ASP A 246 7.65 4.88 12.51
CA ASP A 246 7.22 5.65 13.68
C ASP A 246 7.22 4.73 14.90
N TYR A 247 7.40 5.28 16.09
CA TYR A 247 7.24 4.55 17.33
C TYR A 247 6.19 5.22 18.21
N GLY A 248 5.16 4.50 18.60
CA GLY A 248 4.10 5.08 19.40
C GLY A 248 2.78 4.33 19.36
N SER A 249 1.70 5.06 19.53
CA SER A 249 0.32 4.54 19.47
C SER A 249 -0.69 5.65 19.27
N HIS A 250 -1.71 5.41 18.47
CA HIS A 250 -2.85 6.34 18.30
C HIS A 250 -3.57 6.71 19.60
N LYS A 251 -3.45 5.90 20.64
CA LYS A 251 -4.20 6.07 21.88
C LYS A 251 -3.39 6.65 23.06
N LYS A 252 -2.06 6.70 22.93
CA LYS A 252 -1.18 7.09 24.04
C LYS A 252 -0.11 8.09 23.59
N GLY A 253 -0.50 9.33 23.34
CA GLY A 253 0.43 10.44 23.11
C GLY A 253 1.05 10.43 21.71
N GLY A 254 0.34 9.87 20.71
CA GLY A 254 0.76 9.93 19.32
C GLY A 254 2.01 9.11 18.99
N PHE A 255 2.64 9.47 17.88
CA PHE A 255 3.82 8.81 17.36
C PHE A 255 5.07 9.69 17.51
N MET A 256 6.19 9.04 17.64
CA MET A 256 7.52 9.65 17.49
C MET A 256 8.09 9.20 16.14
N SER A 257 8.66 10.12 15.39
CA SER A 257 9.24 9.82 14.08
C SER A 257 10.66 9.28 14.21
N THR A 258 10.98 8.25 13.44
CA THR A 258 12.33 7.72 13.26
C THR A 258 12.59 7.44 11.78
N LEU A 259 13.87 7.37 11.41
CA LEU A 259 14.34 6.74 10.18
C LEU A 259 15.14 5.48 10.54
N LEU A 260 14.89 4.43 9.78
CA LEU A 260 15.66 3.20 9.77
C LEU A 260 16.61 3.26 8.58
N SER A 261 17.91 2.92 8.75
CA SER A 261 18.89 2.98 7.66
C SER A 261 19.93 1.88 7.74
N ALA A 262 20.43 1.45 6.57
CA ALA A 262 21.57 0.54 6.41
C ALA A 262 22.47 0.97 5.26
N LEU A 263 23.76 0.62 5.29
CA LEU A 263 24.62 0.79 4.12
C LEU A 263 24.06 -0.04 2.95
N ALA A 264 24.13 0.52 1.76
CA ALA A 264 23.54 -0.10 0.56
C ALA A 264 24.22 -1.42 0.15
N ASP A 265 25.48 -1.61 0.53
CA ASP A 265 26.28 -2.81 0.25
C ASP A 265 26.32 -3.81 1.43
N ALA A 266 25.67 -3.49 2.54
CA ALA A 266 25.60 -4.37 3.71
C ALA A 266 24.71 -5.60 3.47
N ASP A 267 24.87 -6.61 4.31
CA ASP A 267 23.90 -7.71 4.42
C ASP A 267 22.65 -7.18 5.13
N LEU A 268 21.58 -7.01 4.36
CA LEU A 268 20.33 -6.47 4.90
C LEU A 268 19.56 -7.49 5.76
N LEU A 269 19.94 -8.77 5.75
CA LEU A 269 19.38 -9.78 6.66
C LEU A 269 20.11 -9.81 8.01
N ASP A 270 21.25 -9.16 8.14
CA ASP A 270 21.90 -8.97 9.44
C ASP A 270 21.28 -7.77 10.17
N PRO A 271 20.62 -7.97 11.34
CA PRO A 271 20.04 -6.86 12.09
C PRO A 271 21.07 -5.82 12.54
N ALA A 272 22.37 -6.22 12.70
CA ALA A 272 23.44 -5.31 13.05
C ALA A 272 23.79 -4.30 11.93
N SER A 273 23.40 -4.57 10.69
CA SER A 273 23.55 -3.65 9.57
C SER A 273 22.62 -2.43 9.63
N TRP A 274 21.58 -2.49 10.46
CA TRP A 274 20.53 -1.49 10.52
C TRP A 274 20.65 -0.59 11.74
N VAL A 275 20.39 0.69 11.52
CA VAL A 275 20.40 1.72 12.56
C VAL A 275 19.08 2.46 12.55
N PHE A 276 18.50 2.66 13.73
CA PHE A 276 17.35 3.54 13.95
C PHE A 276 17.84 4.88 14.47
N THR A 277 17.28 5.98 13.98
CA THR A 277 17.47 7.27 14.66
C THR A 277 16.77 7.23 16.02
N ASP A 278 17.26 8.00 16.98
CA ASP A 278 16.53 8.22 18.22
C ASP A 278 15.13 8.80 17.92
N PRO A 279 14.06 8.27 18.54
CA PRO A 279 12.70 8.72 18.26
C PRO A 279 12.47 10.20 18.60
N LEU A 280 11.98 10.98 17.63
CA LEU A 280 11.66 12.39 17.79
C LEU A 280 10.15 12.57 18.06
N PRO A 281 9.73 13.04 19.25
CA PRO A 281 8.33 13.37 19.49
C PRO A 281 7.92 14.64 18.74
N TYR A 282 6.63 14.74 18.41
CA TYR A 282 6.05 15.99 17.93
C TYR A 282 6.14 17.09 19.00
N SER A 283 6.41 18.32 18.56
CA SER A 283 6.40 19.48 19.46
C SER A 283 5.43 20.56 18.96
N PRO A 284 4.42 20.92 19.75
CA PRO A 284 3.54 22.04 19.41
C PRO A 284 4.25 23.40 19.46
N ALA A 285 5.47 23.45 19.98
CA ALA A 285 6.29 24.66 19.99
C ALA A 285 7.04 24.93 18.67
N TRP A 286 6.98 24.01 17.70
CA TRP A 286 7.58 24.25 16.39
C TRP A 286 6.88 25.39 15.66
N THR A 287 7.68 26.27 15.05
CA THR A 287 7.14 27.41 14.29
C THR A 287 6.22 26.91 13.17
N GLY A 288 4.97 27.33 13.18
CA GLY A 288 3.95 26.90 12.22
C GLY A 288 3.14 25.67 12.66
N ALA A 289 3.43 25.08 13.82
CA ALA A 289 2.58 24.04 14.41
C ALA A 289 1.17 24.57 14.70
N VAL A 290 0.19 23.65 14.63
CA VAL A 290 -1.20 23.97 14.96
C VAL A 290 -1.37 23.98 16.47
N ALA A 291 -1.97 25.05 17.00
CA ALA A 291 -2.20 25.16 18.42
C ALA A 291 -3.20 24.10 18.92
N GLY A 292 -2.87 23.43 20.01
CA GLY A 292 -3.73 22.43 20.64
C GLY A 292 -3.72 21.04 19.98
N ASP A 293 -2.86 20.82 18.96
CA ASP A 293 -2.70 19.52 18.35
C ASP A 293 -1.69 18.68 19.15
N ASP A 294 -2.14 17.57 19.71
CA ASP A 294 -1.33 16.60 20.44
C ASP A 294 -1.05 15.30 19.68
N ARG A 295 -1.64 15.11 18.49
CA ARG A 295 -1.45 13.92 17.66
C ARG A 295 -0.24 14.01 16.75
N GLY A 296 0.06 15.21 16.27
CA GLY A 296 1.23 15.53 15.48
C GLY A 296 1.27 14.79 14.15
N PHE A 297 2.27 13.94 13.96
CA PHE A 297 2.63 13.36 12.68
C PHE A 297 2.73 11.83 12.71
N SER A 298 2.72 11.23 11.52
CA SER A 298 2.97 9.80 11.28
C SER A 298 3.27 9.53 9.80
N GLU A 299 3.58 8.28 9.46
CA GLU A 299 3.61 7.77 8.09
C GLU A 299 4.53 8.59 7.16
N GLY A 300 5.77 8.83 7.61
CA GLY A 300 6.74 9.64 6.89
C GLY A 300 7.25 9.04 5.59
N ASN A 301 7.74 9.92 4.72
CA ASN A 301 8.43 9.59 3.48
C ASN A 301 9.91 10.01 3.59
N ALA A 302 10.84 9.06 3.52
CA ALA A 302 12.26 9.36 3.38
C ALA A 302 12.52 9.85 1.95
N VAL A 303 13.03 11.08 1.81
CA VAL A 303 13.26 11.74 0.52
C VAL A 303 14.57 12.52 0.57
N GLU A 304 15.36 12.48 -0.49
CA GLU A 304 16.55 13.33 -0.63
C GLU A 304 16.15 14.71 -1.16
N ALA A 305 16.48 15.76 -0.41
CA ALA A 305 16.29 17.15 -0.83
C ALA A 305 17.30 17.56 -1.93
N PRO A 306 17.09 18.69 -2.64
CA PRO A 306 17.99 19.13 -3.71
C PRO A 306 19.43 19.36 -3.27
N ASP A 307 19.66 19.66 -1.99
CA ASP A 307 20.97 19.86 -1.38
C ASP A 307 21.65 18.55 -0.90
N GLY A 308 21.02 17.39 -1.16
CA GLY A 308 21.48 16.07 -0.72
C GLY A 308 21.10 15.69 0.71
N THR A 309 20.39 16.56 1.44
CA THR A 309 19.93 16.27 2.80
C THR A 309 18.84 15.20 2.76
N VAL A 310 18.97 14.17 3.59
CA VAL A 310 17.89 13.18 3.78
C VAL A 310 16.82 13.80 4.68
N CYS A 311 15.61 13.89 4.14
CA CYS A 311 14.44 14.44 4.82
C CYS A 311 13.42 13.33 5.09
N ASN A 312 12.63 13.51 6.15
CA ASN A 312 11.40 12.74 6.40
C ASN A 312 10.21 13.70 6.35
N LEU A 313 9.35 13.54 5.33
CA LEU A 313 8.14 14.32 5.15
C LEU A 313 6.96 13.50 5.67
N LEU A 314 6.26 14.00 6.69
CA LEU A 314 5.27 13.21 7.40
C LEU A 314 3.83 13.68 7.16
N ARG A 315 2.91 12.73 7.14
CA ARG A 315 1.50 13.03 7.32
C ARG A 315 1.32 13.82 8.61
N TYR A 316 0.55 14.91 8.54
CA TYR A 316 0.26 15.77 9.67
C TYR A 316 -1.23 15.65 10.04
N SER A 317 -1.50 14.88 11.08
CA SER A 317 -2.86 14.63 11.56
C SER A 317 -3.21 15.69 12.60
N THR A 318 -3.79 16.79 12.15
CA THR A 318 -4.34 17.81 13.02
C THR A 318 -5.66 17.37 13.64
N ASP A 319 -5.93 17.77 14.88
CA ASP A 319 -7.04 17.23 15.63
C ASP A 319 -8.41 17.69 15.14
N ARG A 320 -9.40 16.91 15.53
CA ARG A 320 -10.83 17.13 15.28
C ARG A 320 -11.32 18.40 15.99
N GLY A 321 -11.35 19.50 15.34
CA GLY A 321 -11.87 20.76 15.91
C GLY A 321 -11.05 21.98 15.58
N THR A 322 -9.81 21.81 15.14
CA THR A 322 -9.02 22.88 14.56
C THR A 322 -8.72 22.50 13.12
N PRO A 323 -9.44 23.06 12.14
CA PRO A 323 -9.19 22.73 10.74
C PRO A 323 -7.83 23.29 10.31
N ALA A 324 -6.76 22.54 10.56
CA ALA A 324 -5.47 22.85 10.03
C ALA A 324 -5.11 21.75 9.03
N TYR A 325 -5.39 22.01 7.81
CA TYR A 325 -4.95 21.21 6.69
C TYR A 325 -4.08 22.06 5.75
N GLY A 326 -3.44 21.39 4.78
CA GLY A 326 -2.63 22.07 3.78
C GLY A 326 -1.18 22.23 4.14
N LYS A 327 -0.65 21.51 5.15
CA LYS A 327 0.77 21.50 5.48
C LYS A 327 1.26 20.17 6.03
N ILE A 328 2.56 19.92 5.85
CA ILE A 328 3.27 18.74 6.35
C ILE A 328 4.59 19.17 7.02
N PRO A 329 5.03 18.53 8.11
CA PRO A 329 6.34 18.79 8.70
C PRO A 329 7.45 18.10 7.89
N ILE A 330 8.58 18.76 7.77
CA ILE A 330 9.83 18.26 7.23
C ILE A 330 10.83 18.11 8.38
N LEU A 331 11.28 16.89 8.57
CA LEU A 331 12.38 16.56 9.47
C LEU A 331 13.64 16.24 8.64
N THR A 332 14.81 16.43 9.21
CA THR A 332 16.09 16.13 8.56
C THR A 332 16.89 15.12 9.38
N ALA A 333 17.61 14.24 8.69
CA ALA A 333 18.55 13.29 9.29
C ALA A 333 20.00 13.81 9.17
N ASP A 334 20.81 13.46 10.16
CA ASP A 334 22.27 13.58 10.08
C ASP A 334 22.83 12.32 9.39
N ALA A 335 23.12 12.40 8.09
CA ALA A 335 23.63 11.25 7.34
C ALA A 335 25.02 10.76 7.79
N ALA A 336 25.80 11.61 8.44
CA ALA A 336 27.10 11.25 9.00
C ALA A 336 26.97 10.49 10.35
N ASN A 337 25.88 10.73 11.05
CA ASN A 337 25.55 10.08 12.34
C ASN A 337 24.09 9.59 12.29
N PRO A 338 23.81 8.49 11.58
CA PRO A 338 22.45 8.06 11.24
C PRO A 338 21.62 7.59 12.46
N GLU A 339 22.23 7.43 13.62
CA GLU A 339 21.55 7.13 14.89
C GLU A 339 20.98 8.37 15.59
N ARG A 340 21.46 9.56 15.24
CA ARG A 340 21.01 10.79 15.89
C ARG A 340 19.54 11.07 15.62
N GLN A 341 18.90 11.67 16.62
CA GLN A 341 17.53 12.12 16.52
C GLN A 341 17.33 13.08 15.34
N LEU A 342 16.24 12.90 14.60
CA LEU A 342 15.84 13.79 13.53
C LEU A 342 15.65 15.23 14.06
N GLN A 343 15.83 16.22 13.18
CA GLN A 343 15.64 17.61 13.52
C GLN A 343 14.48 18.22 12.72
N PHE A 344 13.61 18.95 13.38
CA PHE A 344 12.57 19.72 12.69
C PHE A 344 13.22 20.84 11.86
N ARG A 345 12.88 20.88 10.57
CA ARG A 345 13.35 21.92 9.64
C ARG A 345 12.29 23.01 9.50
N GLN A 346 11.10 22.65 9.03
CA GLN A 346 9.96 23.55 8.79
C GLN A 346 8.71 22.79 8.42
N PHE A 347 7.58 23.49 8.30
CA PHE A 347 6.43 23.00 7.57
C PHE A 347 6.52 23.38 6.09
N ALA A 348 5.98 22.53 5.22
CA ALA A 348 5.75 22.79 3.80
C ALA A 348 4.25 22.87 3.54
N ASP A 349 3.83 23.68 2.56
CA ASP A 349 2.46 23.67 2.05
C ASP A 349 2.22 22.38 1.27
N PHE A 350 1.12 21.67 1.58
CA PHE A 350 0.85 20.37 0.95
C PHE A 350 -0.67 20.10 0.85
N PRO A 351 -1.19 19.70 -0.32
CA PRO A 351 -2.63 19.68 -0.56
C PRO A 351 -3.42 18.55 0.10
N GLY A 352 -2.77 17.52 0.66
CA GLY A 352 -3.43 16.31 1.15
C GLY A 352 -2.80 15.72 2.41
N ASN A 353 -2.55 16.52 3.44
CA ASN A 353 -1.82 16.13 4.66
C ASN A 353 -2.56 15.19 5.61
N LEU A 354 -3.89 15.04 5.51
CA LEU A 354 -4.70 14.26 6.47
C LEU A 354 -4.82 12.77 6.11
N SER A 355 -4.21 12.34 5.02
CA SER A 355 -4.08 10.95 4.61
C SER A 355 -2.62 10.62 4.28
N LYS A 356 -2.25 9.34 4.27
CA LYS A 356 -0.95 8.91 3.77
C LYS A 356 -0.80 9.33 2.30
N PHE A 357 0.36 9.82 1.95
CA PHE A 357 0.79 10.16 0.60
C PHE A 357 2.10 9.45 0.26
N ASP A 358 2.45 9.38 -1.02
CA ASP A 358 3.70 8.82 -1.52
C ASP A 358 4.47 9.91 -2.26
N ILE A 359 5.75 10.12 -1.93
CA ILE A 359 6.62 11.09 -2.60
C ILE A 359 7.78 10.35 -3.24
N LYS A 360 8.02 10.63 -4.53
CA LYS A 360 9.23 10.19 -5.23
C LYS A 360 9.80 11.33 -6.07
N ARG A 361 11.12 11.34 -6.18
CA ARG A 361 11.83 12.23 -7.10
C ARG A 361 11.88 11.59 -8.47
N ASP A 362 11.39 12.28 -9.49
CA ASP A 362 11.50 11.80 -10.88
C ASP A 362 12.96 11.78 -11.31
N PRO A 363 13.51 10.60 -11.69
CA PRO A 363 14.92 10.48 -12.04
C PRO A 363 15.30 11.22 -13.34
N VAL A 364 14.31 11.59 -14.17
CA VAL A 364 14.54 12.27 -15.45
C VAL A 364 14.53 13.79 -15.29
N THR A 365 13.52 14.32 -14.58
CA THR A 365 13.32 15.76 -14.44
C THR A 365 13.85 16.34 -13.12
N GLY A 366 14.11 15.48 -12.13
CA GLY A 366 14.50 15.90 -10.79
C GLY A 366 13.35 16.46 -9.95
N VAL A 367 12.14 16.58 -10.50
CA VAL A 367 10.95 17.10 -9.82
C VAL A 367 10.42 16.04 -8.85
N TYR A 368 9.96 16.45 -7.69
CA TYR A 368 9.26 15.60 -6.75
C TYR A 368 7.80 15.46 -7.15
N VAL A 369 7.32 14.24 -7.13
CA VAL A 369 5.97 13.86 -7.51
C VAL A 369 5.29 13.21 -6.32
N SER A 370 4.07 13.60 -6.02
CA SER A 370 3.25 13.00 -4.99
C SER A 370 1.83 12.76 -5.49
N LEU A 371 1.25 11.64 -5.05
CA LEU A 371 -0.19 11.40 -5.14
C LEU A 371 -0.78 11.46 -3.73
N CYS A 372 -1.78 12.32 -3.52
CA CYS A 372 -2.39 12.54 -2.22
C CYS A 372 -3.90 12.75 -2.32
N SER A 373 -4.63 12.34 -1.28
CA SER A 373 -6.06 12.66 -1.16
C SER A 373 -6.19 14.14 -0.85
N ARG A 374 -6.58 14.93 -1.85
CA ARG A 374 -6.69 16.39 -1.74
C ARG A 374 -7.97 16.76 -0.98
N ILE A 375 -7.85 17.70 -0.03
CA ILE A 375 -8.98 18.22 0.70
C ILE A 375 -9.64 19.30 -0.18
N THR A 376 -10.88 19.05 -0.63
CA THR A 376 -11.66 19.93 -1.48
C THR A 376 -12.82 20.59 -0.74
N ASP A 377 -13.24 20.01 0.39
CA ASP A 377 -14.34 20.49 1.21
C ASP A 377 -13.90 20.62 2.67
N PRO A 378 -13.86 21.85 3.21
CA PRO A 378 -13.52 22.09 4.63
C PRO A 378 -14.49 21.43 5.64
N GLU A 379 -15.74 21.19 5.25
CA GLU A 379 -16.71 20.52 6.11
C GLU A 379 -16.47 19.00 6.16
N HIS A 380 -15.82 18.46 5.14
CA HIS A 380 -15.48 17.02 5.04
C HIS A 380 -13.97 16.81 4.89
N MET A 381 -13.17 17.42 5.77
CA MET A 381 -11.69 17.37 5.68
C MET A 381 -11.09 15.97 5.64
N LEU A 382 -11.77 14.96 6.16
CA LEU A 382 -11.32 13.57 6.13
C LEU A 382 -11.74 12.83 4.85
N ALA A 383 -12.53 13.45 3.97
CA ALA A 383 -12.92 12.86 2.70
C ALA A 383 -11.69 12.55 1.84
N ARG A 384 -11.78 11.46 1.09
CA ARG A 384 -10.69 10.94 0.24
C ARG A 384 -11.18 10.64 -1.17
N ASN A 385 -12.26 11.30 -1.58
CA ASN A 385 -12.91 11.10 -2.88
C ASN A 385 -12.26 11.87 -4.05
N VAL A 386 -11.21 12.66 -3.77
CA VAL A 386 -10.39 13.32 -4.79
C VAL A 386 -8.92 12.97 -4.58
N LEU A 387 -8.32 12.31 -5.57
CA LEU A 387 -6.89 12.01 -5.60
C LEU A 387 -6.18 12.97 -6.56
N ALA A 388 -5.23 13.73 -6.06
CA ALA A 388 -4.49 14.72 -6.82
C ALA A 388 -3.04 14.31 -7.07
N LEU A 389 -2.51 14.69 -8.23
CA LEU A 389 -1.10 14.73 -8.55
C LEU A 389 -0.55 16.09 -8.10
N ALA A 390 0.34 16.07 -7.13
CA ALA A 390 1.07 17.25 -6.65
C ALA A 390 2.56 17.14 -7.03
N MET A 391 3.18 18.28 -7.31
CA MET A 391 4.57 18.37 -7.76
C MET A 391 5.30 19.51 -7.04
N SER A 392 6.60 19.32 -6.79
CA SER A 392 7.50 20.29 -6.16
C SER A 392 8.91 20.19 -6.75
N GLU A 393 9.63 21.31 -6.78
CA GLU A 393 11.06 21.34 -7.15
C GLU A 393 11.96 21.33 -5.92
N ASP A 394 11.42 21.63 -4.72
CA ASP A 394 12.20 21.89 -3.50
C ASP A 394 11.67 21.21 -2.22
N LEU A 395 10.61 20.40 -2.32
CA LEU A 395 9.88 19.75 -1.21
C LEU A 395 9.08 20.71 -0.31
N VAL A 396 9.18 22.02 -0.50
CA VAL A 396 8.53 23.04 0.33
C VAL A 396 7.30 23.63 -0.37
N HIS A 397 7.45 23.96 -1.65
CA HIS A 397 6.40 24.57 -2.44
C HIS A 397 5.77 23.53 -3.37
N TRP A 398 4.57 23.10 -3.03
CA TRP A 398 3.83 22.10 -3.81
C TRP A 398 2.71 22.75 -4.62
N ARG A 399 2.57 22.35 -5.86
CA ARG A 399 1.45 22.71 -6.72
C ARG A 399 0.64 21.47 -7.10
N VAL A 400 -0.66 21.58 -7.14
CA VAL A 400 -1.53 20.56 -7.73
C VAL A 400 -1.43 20.66 -9.25
N ALA A 401 -0.98 19.60 -9.90
CA ALA A 401 -0.89 19.51 -11.36
C ALA A 401 -2.24 19.14 -11.99
N CYS A 402 -2.95 18.19 -11.39
CA CYS A 402 -4.32 17.82 -11.75
C CYS A 402 -4.94 16.95 -10.64
N ASP A 403 -6.27 16.86 -10.65
CA ASP A 403 -7.02 15.82 -9.97
C ASP A 403 -7.03 14.58 -10.89
N VAL A 404 -6.44 13.50 -10.44
CA VAL A 404 -6.29 12.24 -11.21
C VAL A 404 -7.59 11.43 -11.16
N LEU A 405 -8.18 11.38 -9.98
CA LEU A 405 -9.49 10.78 -9.73
C LEU A 405 -10.33 11.84 -9.01
N ASP A 406 -11.27 12.41 -9.71
CA ASP A 406 -12.18 13.44 -9.18
C ASP A 406 -13.59 12.86 -9.03
N TYR A 407 -13.93 12.53 -7.81
CA TYR A 407 -15.24 12.06 -7.39
C TYR A 407 -15.85 12.97 -6.31
N ALA A 408 -15.54 14.27 -6.37
CA ALA A 408 -16.04 15.27 -5.42
C ALA A 408 -17.56 15.33 -5.31
N LYS A 409 -18.28 14.87 -6.35
CA LYS A 409 -19.75 14.81 -6.37
C LYS A 409 -20.34 13.55 -5.74
N GLU A 410 -19.51 12.54 -5.49
CA GLU A 410 -19.93 11.29 -4.84
C GLU A 410 -19.94 11.43 -3.33
N ASP A 411 -20.67 10.54 -2.66
CA ASP A 411 -20.76 10.53 -1.19
C ASP A 411 -19.35 10.42 -0.54
N PRO A 412 -18.85 11.47 0.12
CA PRO A 412 -17.53 11.47 0.73
C PRO A 412 -17.39 10.47 1.87
N ALA A 413 -18.49 9.93 2.40
CA ALA A 413 -18.47 8.87 3.41
C ALA A 413 -18.27 7.48 2.80
N LYS A 414 -18.48 7.30 1.49
CA LYS A 414 -18.49 5.99 0.81
C LYS A 414 -17.41 5.82 -0.24
N VAL A 415 -16.97 6.92 -0.87
CA VAL A 415 -15.97 6.89 -1.93
C VAL A 415 -14.63 7.39 -1.43
N GLY A 416 -13.55 6.66 -1.73
CA GLY A 416 -12.20 7.06 -1.32
C GLY A 416 -11.10 6.43 -2.16
N PHE A 417 -10.08 7.24 -2.48
CA PHE A 417 -8.84 6.86 -3.16
C PHE A 417 -7.68 7.34 -2.29
N GLN A 418 -6.92 6.40 -1.73
CA GLN A 418 -6.04 6.73 -0.63
C GLN A 418 -4.85 5.77 -0.51
N TYR A 419 -3.89 6.12 0.34
CA TYR A 419 -2.74 5.29 0.67
C TYR A 419 -1.99 4.80 -0.58
N VAL A 420 -1.90 5.68 -1.57
CA VAL A 420 -1.28 5.36 -2.86
C VAL A 420 0.17 4.91 -2.71
N SER A 421 0.59 4.06 -3.66
CA SER A 421 1.99 3.75 -3.90
C SER A 421 2.26 3.94 -5.38
N LEU A 422 3.23 4.79 -5.73
CA LEU A 422 3.52 5.19 -7.11
C LEU A 422 4.86 4.64 -7.61
N ALA A 423 4.99 4.49 -8.91
CA ALA A 423 6.24 4.15 -9.59
C ALA A 423 6.29 4.81 -10.98
N PHE A 424 7.50 4.94 -11.54
CA PHE A 424 7.71 5.40 -12.91
C PHE A 424 7.83 4.20 -13.85
N ASP A 425 7.15 4.26 -15.00
CA ASP A 425 7.19 3.27 -16.06
C ASP A 425 7.45 3.96 -17.41
N GLY A 426 8.74 4.14 -17.74
CA GLY A 426 9.13 4.98 -18.87
C GLY A 426 8.67 6.42 -18.62
N ASP A 427 7.88 6.97 -19.55
CA ASP A 427 7.31 8.31 -19.46
C ASP A 427 5.96 8.37 -18.73
N ASP A 428 5.49 7.23 -18.26
CA ASP A 428 4.24 7.11 -17.52
C ASP A 428 4.48 7.11 -16.00
N LEU A 429 3.49 7.61 -15.27
CA LEU A 429 3.37 7.43 -13.84
C LEU A 429 2.32 6.35 -13.57
N ILE A 430 2.69 5.30 -12.84
CA ILE A 430 1.79 4.22 -12.45
C ILE A 430 1.60 4.21 -10.94
N PHE A 431 0.42 3.79 -10.49
CA PHE A 431 0.17 3.74 -9.05
C PHE A 431 -0.90 2.72 -8.67
N LEU A 432 -0.83 2.28 -7.41
CA LEU A 432 -1.89 1.57 -6.72
C LEU A 432 -2.66 2.52 -5.82
N SER A 433 -3.95 2.27 -5.68
CA SER A 433 -4.82 2.96 -4.71
C SER A 433 -5.57 1.95 -3.86
N ARG A 434 -5.59 2.21 -2.57
CA ARG A 434 -6.59 1.68 -1.65
C ARG A 434 -7.91 2.38 -1.96
N THR A 435 -8.86 1.65 -2.57
CA THR A 435 -10.06 2.23 -3.19
C THR A 435 -11.32 1.73 -2.52
N ALA A 436 -12.10 2.67 -1.99
CA ALA A 436 -13.47 2.45 -1.52
C ALA A 436 -14.44 2.90 -2.60
N PHE A 437 -15.21 1.96 -3.16
CA PHE A 437 -16.13 2.23 -4.26
C PHE A 437 -17.23 1.18 -4.30
N ASN A 438 -18.30 1.41 -5.07
CA ASN A 438 -19.32 0.41 -5.38
C ASN A 438 -19.81 -0.35 -4.12
N ARG A 439 -20.40 0.37 -3.16
CA ARG A 439 -20.88 -0.13 -1.84
C ARG A 439 -19.78 -0.53 -0.86
N ALA A 440 -18.64 0.16 -0.85
CA ALA A 440 -17.72 0.05 0.27
C ALA A 440 -18.44 0.35 1.60
N GLN A 441 -17.94 -0.22 2.69
CA GLN A 441 -18.48 0.02 4.03
C GLN A 441 -18.42 1.52 4.38
N ASN A 442 -17.27 2.15 4.12
CA ASN A 442 -17.06 3.59 4.18
C ASN A 442 -15.80 3.94 3.36
N PHE A 443 -15.47 5.22 3.26
CA PHE A 443 -14.30 5.67 2.49
C PHE A 443 -12.97 5.12 3.01
N HIS A 444 -12.87 4.85 4.31
CA HIS A 444 -11.66 4.33 4.93
C HIS A 444 -11.56 2.80 4.81
N ASP A 445 -12.65 2.08 5.08
CA ASP A 445 -12.70 0.62 5.07
C ASP A 445 -13.06 0.15 3.65
N ASN A 446 -12.07 0.17 2.81
CA ASN A 446 -12.15 -0.07 1.37
C ASN A 446 -12.33 -1.53 1.01
N ASN A 447 -12.81 -1.76 -0.21
CA ASN A 447 -13.09 -3.06 -0.77
C ASN A 447 -12.27 -3.41 -2.02
N TYR A 448 -11.52 -2.45 -2.60
CA TYR A 448 -10.69 -2.67 -3.79
C TYR A 448 -9.24 -2.27 -3.55
N LEU A 449 -8.34 -3.02 -4.20
CA LEU A 449 -7.02 -2.57 -4.60
C LEU A 449 -7.07 -2.32 -6.11
N THR A 450 -6.83 -1.08 -6.53
CA THR A 450 -6.88 -0.69 -7.95
C THR A 450 -5.54 -0.18 -8.45
N PHE A 451 -5.22 -0.52 -9.70
CA PHE A 451 -4.04 -0.03 -10.41
C PHE A 451 -4.45 1.02 -11.44
N HIS A 452 -3.63 2.06 -11.57
CA HIS A 452 -3.86 3.20 -12.44
C HIS A 452 -2.59 3.59 -13.20
N ARG A 453 -2.77 4.28 -14.33
CA ARG A 453 -1.68 4.81 -15.16
C ARG A 453 -2.00 6.22 -15.62
N ILE A 454 -1.05 7.13 -15.45
CA ILE A 454 -1.06 8.47 -16.03
C ILE A 454 -0.06 8.48 -17.19
N PRO A 455 -0.53 8.37 -18.44
CA PRO A 455 0.37 8.28 -19.59
C PRO A 455 1.04 9.62 -19.85
N ALA A 456 2.30 9.56 -20.29
CA ALA A 456 3.12 10.71 -20.69
C ALA A 456 3.10 11.86 -19.65
N PHE A 457 3.20 11.51 -18.34
CA PHE A 457 3.02 12.49 -17.26
C PHE A 457 4.04 13.62 -17.33
N ARG A 458 5.27 13.34 -17.78
CA ARG A 458 6.31 14.36 -17.90
C ARG A 458 5.96 15.42 -18.96
N GLU A 459 5.51 14.97 -20.12
CA GLU A 459 5.07 15.88 -21.19
C GLU A 459 3.89 16.75 -20.74
N ARG A 460 2.96 16.17 -19.98
CA ARG A 460 1.72 16.82 -19.58
C ARG A 460 1.88 17.79 -18.41
N PHE A 461 2.73 17.47 -17.44
CA PHE A 461 2.73 18.12 -16.14
C PHE A 461 4.08 18.59 -15.64
N ALA A 462 5.20 17.96 -16.05
CA ALA A 462 6.51 18.42 -15.62
C ALA A 462 6.83 19.79 -16.23
N PRO A 463 7.43 20.72 -15.47
CA PRO A 463 7.89 21.97 -16.04
C PRO A 463 8.89 21.66 -17.17
N LYS A 464 8.75 22.32 -18.31
CA LYS A 464 9.76 22.24 -19.37
C LYS A 464 11.06 22.72 -18.77
N ILE A 465 12.00 21.83 -18.61
CA ILE A 465 13.36 22.20 -18.17
C ILE A 465 13.90 23.11 -19.27
N GLN A 466 14.00 24.41 -18.99
CA GLN A 466 14.84 25.27 -19.80
C GLN A 466 16.25 24.71 -19.64
N LYS A 467 16.76 24.04 -20.70
CA LYS A 467 18.18 23.73 -20.79
C LYS A 467 18.91 25.06 -20.59
N LYS A 468 19.47 25.28 -19.40
CA LYS A 468 20.51 26.30 -19.25
C LYS A 468 21.59 25.89 -20.24
N GLU A 469 21.65 26.56 -21.39
CA GLU A 469 22.82 26.50 -22.25
C GLU A 469 24.01 26.84 -21.36
N ILE A 470 24.84 25.85 -21.08
CA ILE A 470 26.16 26.10 -20.56
C ILE A 470 26.88 26.83 -21.71
N GLN A 471 26.92 28.16 -21.63
CA GLN A 471 27.79 28.93 -22.52
C GLN A 471 29.23 28.47 -22.29
N PRO A 472 29.99 28.24 -23.38
CA PRO A 472 31.33 27.70 -23.34
C PRO A 472 32.32 28.59 -22.61
#